data_bb56ab17d514d4039c288e498d6e2dd8
#
_entry.id   bb56ab17d514d4039c288e498d6e2dd8
#
_cell.length_a   1.000
_cell.length_b   1.000
_cell.length_c   1.000
_cell.angle_alpha   90.00
_cell.angle_beta   90.00
_cell.angle_gamma   90.00
#
_symmetry.space_group_name_H-M   'P 1'
#
loop_
_entity.id
_entity.type
_entity.pdbx_description
1 polymer ?
#
loop_
_entity_poly.entity_id
_entity_poly.type
_entity_poly.pdbx_seq_one_letter_code
_entity_poly.pdbx_strand_id
1 'polypeptide(L)'
;KTEITYASNGVMFKDLPEKSICWMSHFDRIAEAAPGFEVVAHTADCPIAATQNVEKKLYAVQFHPEVLHTINGTQMIYNFVRGVCGCAGTWKMDSFVENTIKEVREKVGDGKVLLALSGGVDSSVLAALLAKAIGKQLTCVFVDHGLLRKNEGDEVESVFGKDGSFDINFVRVNAQERYYSKLAGV
;
A
#
# COMPACT_ATOMS: atom_id res chain seq x y z
N LYS A 1 23.13 5.48 4.30
CA LYS A 1 22.78 6.77 4.92
C LYS A 1 23.89 7.76 4.62
N THR A 2 23.56 8.95 4.18
CA THR A 2 24.50 10.01 3.86
C THR A 2 23.94 11.37 4.29
N GLU A 3 24.84 12.33 4.57
CA GLU A 3 24.44 13.71 4.81
C GLU A 3 23.99 14.35 3.49
N ILE A 4 22.89 15.07 3.52
CA ILE A 4 22.33 15.82 2.41
C ILE A 4 22.18 17.28 2.80
N THR A 5 22.50 18.17 1.88
CA THR A 5 22.34 19.62 2.02
C THR A 5 21.23 20.08 1.09
N TYR A 6 20.29 20.86 1.61
CA TYR A 6 19.16 21.42 0.89
C TYR A 6 19.37 22.90 0.58
N ALA A 7 18.95 23.32 -0.61
CA ALA A 7 18.88 24.73 -0.95
C ALA A 7 17.67 25.38 -0.27
N SER A 8 17.82 26.64 0.18
CA SER A 8 16.78 27.37 0.91
C SER A 8 15.51 27.66 0.09
N ASN A 9 15.61 27.61 -1.25
CA ASN A 9 14.51 27.79 -2.18
C ASN A 9 13.86 26.47 -2.64
N GLY A 10 14.31 25.33 -2.11
CA GLY A 10 13.73 24.02 -2.40
C GLY A 10 12.33 23.87 -1.82
N VAL A 11 11.30 23.84 -2.68
CA VAL A 11 9.89 23.81 -2.25
C VAL A 11 9.57 22.60 -1.37
N MET A 12 10.10 21.42 -1.71
CA MET A 12 9.93 20.20 -0.91
C MET A 12 10.64 20.25 0.44
N PHE A 13 11.64 21.13 0.59
CA PHE A 13 12.50 21.24 1.79
C PHE A 13 12.13 22.42 2.67
N LYS A 14 11.00 23.06 2.39
CA LYS A 14 10.47 24.15 3.21
C LYS A 14 10.35 23.73 4.67
N ASP A 15 10.77 24.60 5.58
CA ASP A 15 10.76 24.41 7.03
C ASP A 15 11.62 23.23 7.54
N LEU A 16 12.57 22.76 6.71
CA LEU A 16 13.58 21.77 7.11
C LEU A 16 14.91 22.45 7.44
N PRO A 17 15.76 21.81 8.27
CA PRO A 17 17.12 22.27 8.47
C PRO A 17 17.91 22.16 7.16
N GLU A 18 18.90 23.06 6.98
CA GLU A 18 19.76 23.09 5.79
C GLU A 18 20.44 21.73 5.52
N LYS A 19 20.77 20.98 6.58
CA LYS A 19 21.39 19.67 6.50
C LYS A 19 20.61 18.61 7.24
N SER A 20 20.62 17.39 6.71
CA SER A 20 19.96 16.24 7.30
C SER A 20 20.63 14.93 6.86
N ILE A 21 20.04 13.81 7.21
CA ILE A 21 20.46 12.47 6.76
C ILE A 21 19.40 11.91 5.85
N CYS A 22 19.80 11.40 4.69
CA CYS A 22 18.92 10.68 3.77
C CYS A 22 19.41 9.25 3.48
N TRP A 23 18.49 8.43 2.96
CA TRP A 23 18.78 7.10 2.45
C TRP A 23 18.97 7.15 0.94
N MET A 24 20.19 6.85 0.49
CA MET A 24 20.57 6.70 -0.91
C MET A 24 20.72 5.22 -1.23
N SER A 25 20.07 4.74 -2.30
CA SER A 25 20.17 3.37 -2.79
C SER A 25 20.02 3.37 -4.31
N HIS A 26 21.12 3.69 -5.01
CA HIS A 26 21.15 3.76 -6.47
C HIS A 26 22.58 3.50 -6.97
N PHE A 27 22.70 3.01 -8.20
CA PHE A 27 23.97 2.85 -8.91
C PHE A 27 24.25 4.07 -9.80
N ASP A 28 23.23 4.49 -10.57
CA ASP A 28 23.32 5.61 -11.48
C ASP A 28 22.94 6.93 -10.80
N ARG A 29 23.48 8.03 -11.28
CA ARG A 29 23.17 9.37 -10.83
C ARG A 29 23.03 10.33 -12.01
N ILE A 30 22.29 11.41 -11.79
CA ILE A 30 22.17 12.47 -12.77
C ILE A 30 23.52 13.23 -12.83
N ALA A 31 24.11 13.32 -14.02
CA ALA A 31 25.36 14.04 -14.23
C ALA A 31 25.13 15.53 -14.50
N GLU A 32 24.01 15.87 -15.17
CA GLU A 32 23.63 17.23 -15.54
C GLU A 32 22.13 17.41 -15.39
N ALA A 33 21.70 18.51 -14.78
CA ALA A 33 20.29 18.82 -14.64
C ALA A 33 19.66 19.12 -16.02
N ALA A 34 18.45 18.63 -16.25
CA ALA A 34 17.72 18.92 -17.48
C ALA A 34 17.45 20.43 -17.62
N PRO A 35 17.35 20.96 -18.85
CA PRO A 35 17.05 22.38 -19.09
C PRO A 35 15.80 22.84 -18.35
N GLY A 36 15.93 23.94 -17.62
CA GLY A 36 14.83 24.51 -16.82
C GLY A 36 14.64 23.88 -15.45
N PHE A 37 15.47 22.90 -15.07
CA PHE A 37 15.50 22.39 -13.70
C PHE A 37 16.61 23.03 -12.89
N GLU A 38 16.30 23.35 -11.65
CA GLU A 38 17.20 23.87 -10.62
C GLU A 38 17.59 22.75 -9.67
N VAL A 39 18.88 22.65 -9.34
CA VAL A 39 19.37 21.70 -8.31
C VAL A 39 19.09 22.28 -6.94
N VAL A 40 18.33 21.54 -6.11
CA VAL A 40 17.88 21.98 -4.79
C VAL A 40 18.35 21.08 -3.64
N ALA A 41 19.07 20.01 -3.93
CA ALA A 41 19.76 19.23 -2.91
C ALA A 41 20.97 18.49 -3.49
N HIS A 42 21.98 18.27 -2.66
CA HIS A 42 23.18 17.52 -3.01
C HIS A 42 23.74 16.75 -1.80
N THR A 43 24.53 15.73 -2.08
CA THR A 43 25.39 15.04 -1.11
C THR A 43 26.85 15.09 -1.58
N ALA A 44 27.77 14.60 -0.77
CA ALA A 44 29.17 14.53 -1.16
C ALA A 44 29.40 13.70 -2.45
N ASP A 45 28.63 12.59 -2.60
CA ASP A 45 28.78 11.64 -3.72
C ASP A 45 27.73 11.83 -4.82
N CYS A 46 26.68 12.60 -4.57
CA CYS A 46 25.59 12.86 -5.52
C CYS A 46 25.34 14.37 -5.63
N PRO A 47 25.99 15.05 -6.58
CA PRO A 47 25.86 16.52 -6.77
C PRO A 47 24.44 16.97 -7.12
N ILE A 48 23.64 16.08 -7.70
CA ILE A 48 22.24 16.34 -8.07
C ILE A 48 21.36 15.31 -7.35
N ALA A 49 21.11 15.55 -6.07
CA ALA A 49 20.28 14.68 -5.24
C ALA A 49 18.79 15.05 -5.31
N ALA A 50 18.47 16.30 -5.64
CA ALA A 50 17.11 16.73 -5.96
C ALA A 50 17.12 17.91 -6.92
N THR A 51 16.09 17.96 -7.77
CA THR A 51 15.85 19.06 -8.71
C THR A 51 14.40 19.49 -8.71
N GLN A 52 14.15 20.74 -9.09
CA GLN A 52 12.80 21.28 -9.25
C GLN A 52 12.67 22.12 -10.52
N ASN A 53 11.48 22.11 -11.10
CA ASN A 53 10.99 23.09 -12.04
C ASN A 53 9.64 23.59 -11.51
N VAL A 54 9.66 24.72 -10.81
CA VAL A 54 8.50 25.26 -10.10
C VAL A 54 7.39 25.67 -11.06
N GLU A 55 7.76 26.24 -12.20
CA GLU A 55 6.81 26.67 -13.23
C GLU A 55 5.99 25.49 -13.77
N LYS A 56 6.66 24.39 -14.09
CA LYS A 56 6.03 23.16 -14.60
C LYS A 56 5.51 22.24 -13.51
N LYS A 57 5.72 22.57 -12.22
CA LYS A 57 5.39 21.74 -11.05
C LYS A 57 6.01 20.33 -11.11
N LEU A 58 7.25 20.25 -11.59
CA LEU A 58 8.00 19.00 -11.68
C LEU A 58 9.10 18.98 -10.61
N TYR A 59 9.13 17.90 -9.83
CA TYR A 59 10.06 17.73 -8.72
C TYR A 59 10.64 16.33 -8.78
N ALA A 60 11.93 16.20 -8.56
CA ALA A 60 12.63 14.91 -8.58
C ALA A 60 13.58 14.80 -7.41
N VAL A 61 13.66 13.61 -6.83
CA VAL A 61 14.63 13.26 -5.77
C VAL A 61 15.31 11.94 -6.12
N GLN A 62 16.60 11.83 -5.83
CA GLN A 62 17.39 10.62 -6.04
C GLN A 62 17.37 9.71 -4.81
N PHE A 63 17.07 10.23 -3.65
CA PHE A 63 16.98 9.53 -2.37
C PHE A 63 15.54 9.08 -2.08
N HIS A 64 15.38 8.30 -1.01
CA HIS A 64 14.11 7.74 -0.58
C HIS A 64 13.53 8.53 0.60
N PRO A 65 12.61 9.49 0.38
CA PRO A 65 11.96 10.23 1.47
C PRO A 65 10.95 9.37 2.24
N GLU A 66 10.43 8.29 1.64
CA GLU A 66 9.39 7.44 2.22
C GLU A 66 9.91 6.47 3.29
N VAL A 67 11.22 6.24 3.38
CA VAL A 67 11.79 5.28 4.34
C VAL A 67 12.17 5.95 5.66
N LEU A 68 12.07 5.21 6.77
CA LEU A 68 12.42 5.68 8.12
C LEU A 68 13.87 6.14 8.28
N HIS A 69 14.76 5.77 7.35
CA HIS A 69 16.17 6.14 7.37
C HIS A 69 16.44 7.55 6.86
N THR A 70 15.48 8.17 6.19
CA THR A 70 15.53 9.58 5.79
C THR A 70 14.88 10.42 6.87
N ILE A 71 15.70 11.26 7.53
CA ILE A 71 15.20 12.19 8.55
C ILE A 71 14.35 13.26 7.86
N ASN A 72 13.18 13.57 8.45
CA ASN A 72 12.21 14.52 7.92
C ASN A 72 11.58 14.12 6.56
N GLY A 73 11.71 12.87 6.12
CA GLY A 73 11.12 12.42 4.86
C GLY A 73 9.60 12.62 4.78
N THR A 74 8.89 12.38 5.87
CA THR A 74 7.44 12.65 5.99
C THR A 74 7.10 14.13 5.74
N GLN A 75 7.92 15.07 6.26
CA GLN A 75 7.71 16.50 6.03
C GLN A 75 7.96 16.88 4.56
N MET A 76 8.95 16.27 3.91
CA MET A 76 9.21 16.48 2.48
C MET A 76 8.03 16.04 1.63
N ILE A 77 7.48 14.84 1.90
CA ILE A 77 6.29 14.31 1.22
C ILE A 77 5.08 15.21 1.51
N TYR A 78 4.92 15.66 2.75
CA TYR A 78 3.85 16.59 3.12
C TYR A 78 3.94 17.91 2.33
N ASN A 79 5.13 18.51 2.25
CA ASN A 79 5.36 19.75 1.49
C ASN A 79 5.00 19.58 0.01
N PHE A 80 5.34 18.43 -0.58
CA PHE A 80 4.95 18.12 -1.96
C PHE A 80 3.44 17.95 -2.10
N VAL A 81 2.84 17.03 -1.32
CA VAL A 81 1.41 16.68 -1.46
C VAL A 81 0.50 17.87 -1.13
N ARG A 82 0.81 18.62 -0.07
CA ARG A 82 0.00 19.76 0.38
C ARG A 82 0.40 21.05 -0.32
N GLY A 83 1.69 21.33 -0.38
CA GLY A 83 2.21 22.60 -0.89
C GLY A 83 2.20 22.68 -2.42
N VAL A 84 2.65 21.64 -3.11
CA VAL A 84 2.73 21.61 -4.57
C VAL A 84 1.44 21.12 -5.20
N CYS A 85 0.95 19.95 -4.77
CA CYS A 85 -0.26 19.32 -5.34
C CYS A 85 -1.55 19.95 -4.84
N GLY A 86 -1.54 20.68 -3.73
CA GLY A 86 -2.74 21.31 -3.15
C GLY A 86 -3.77 20.31 -2.60
N CYS A 87 -3.35 19.06 -2.31
CA CYS A 87 -4.26 18.04 -1.80
C CYS A 87 -4.87 18.46 -0.47
N ALA A 88 -6.18 18.45 -0.35
CA ALA A 88 -6.90 18.89 0.84
C ALA A 88 -6.80 17.93 2.04
N GLY A 89 -6.27 16.70 1.84
CA GLY A 89 -6.15 15.68 2.89
C GLY A 89 -7.50 15.23 3.45
N THR A 90 -8.53 15.28 2.62
CA THR A 90 -9.91 14.88 2.99
C THR A 90 -10.10 13.37 2.95
N TRP A 91 -9.21 12.65 2.29
CA TRP A 91 -9.25 11.20 2.28
C TRP A 91 -8.88 10.64 3.66
N LYS A 92 -9.79 9.86 4.25
CA LYS A 92 -9.60 9.18 5.53
C LYS A 92 -10.01 7.72 5.37
N MET A 93 -9.33 6.81 6.05
CA MET A 93 -9.60 5.38 5.96
C MET A 93 -11.00 5.03 6.48
N ASP A 94 -11.48 5.70 7.54
CA ASP A 94 -12.83 5.50 8.07
C ASP A 94 -13.90 5.80 7.02
N SER A 95 -13.76 6.94 6.33
CA SER A 95 -14.66 7.31 5.22
C SER A 95 -14.57 6.34 4.05
N PHE A 96 -13.38 5.76 3.80
CA PHE A 96 -13.21 4.74 2.76
C PHE A 96 -14.02 3.49 3.06
N VAL A 97 -13.96 2.97 4.28
CA VAL A 97 -14.71 1.78 4.70
C VAL A 97 -16.23 2.01 4.56
N GLU A 98 -16.73 3.14 5.08
CA GLU A 98 -18.15 3.49 5.01
C GLU A 98 -18.64 3.64 3.56
N ASN A 99 -17.89 4.36 2.73
CA ASN A 99 -18.20 4.55 1.32
C ASN A 99 -18.19 3.22 0.55
N THR A 100 -17.17 2.38 0.79
CA THR A 100 -17.07 1.07 0.15
C THR A 100 -18.25 0.16 0.53
N ILE A 101 -18.66 0.15 1.80
CA ILE A 101 -19.83 -0.60 2.25
C ILE A 101 -21.09 -0.13 1.51
N LYS A 102 -21.27 1.18 1.37
CA LYS A 102 -22.42 1.75 0.65
C LYS A 102 -22.40 1.37 -0.83
N GLU A 103 -21.28 1.56 -1.50
CA GLU A 103 -21.10 1.18 -2.92
C GLU A 103 -21.35 -0.31 -3.17
N VAL A 104 -20.85 -1.16 -2.29
CA VAL A 104 -21.07 -2.61 -2.37
C VAL A 104 -22.56 -2.94 -2.24
N ARG A 105 -23.26 -2.35 -1.27
CA ARG A 105 -24.70 -2.55 -1.09
C ARG A 105 -25.50 -2.12 -2.30
N GLU A 106 -25.19 -0.94 -2.85
CA GLU A 106 -25.85 -0.41 -4.04
C GLU A 106 -25.61 -1.32 -5.27
N LYS A 107 -24.39 -1.81 -5.42
CA LYS A 107 -24.00 -2.65 -6.57
C LYS A 107 -24.55 -4.07 -6.49
N VAL A 108 -24.61 -4.66 -5.30
CA VAL A 108 -25.07 -6.03 -5.09
C VAL A 108 -26.60 -6.11 -5.04
N GLY A 109 -27.26 -5.11 -4.44
CA GLY A 109 -28.72 -5.12 -4.25
C GLY A 109 -29.18 -6.42 -3.56
N ASP A 110 -30.13 -7.14 -4.18
CA ASP A 110 -30.64 -8.42 -3.70
C ASP A 110 -29.82 -9.63 -4.21
N GLY A 111 -28.71 -9.38 -4.90
CA GLY A 111 -27.84 -10.42 -5.46
C GLY A 111 -27.06 -11.19 -4.41
N LYS A 112 -26.36 -12.24 -4.86
CA LYS A 112 -25.44 -13.04 -4.04
C LYS A 112 -24.01 -12.85 -4.53
N VAL A 113 -23.06 -12.88 -3.60
CA VAL A 113 -21.63 -12.75 -3.90
C VAL A 113 -20.90 -14.02 -3.50
N LEU A 114 -20.07 -14.52 -4.40
CA LEU A 114 -19.12 -15.60 -4.15
C LEU A 114 -17.71 -15.01 -4.03
N LEU A 115 -17.04 -15.32 -2.94
CA LEU A 115 -15.64 -14.94 -2.73
C LEU A 115 -14.78 -16.20 -2.58
N ALA A 116 -13.76 -16.34 -3.43
CA ALA A 116 -12.68 -17.30 -3.20
C ALA A 116 -11.76 -16.76 -2.10
N LEU A 117 -11.83 -17.34 -0.92
CA LEU A 117 -11.07 -16.94 0.26
C LEU A 117 -9.78 -17.77 0.32
N SER A 118 -8.63 -17.14 0.18
CA SER A 118 -7.33 -17.84 0.22
C SER A 118 -6.72 -17.96 1.62
N GLY A 119 -7.23 -17.21 2.60
CA GLY A 119 -6.63 -17.06 3.93
C GLY A 119 -5.53 -15.97 4.01
N GLY A 120 -5.09 -15.41 2.88
CA GLY A 120 -4.16 -14.27 2.84
C GLY A 120 -4.84 -12.95 3.27
N VAL A 121 -4.03 -11.93 3.57
CA VAL A 121 -4.48 -10.63 4.09
C VAL A 121 -5.54 -9.99 3.18
N ASP A 122 -5.30 -9.90 1.89
CA ASP A 122 -6.19 -9.19 0.96
C ASP A 122 -7.57 -9.83 0.89
N SER A 123 -7.64 -11.15 0.72
CA SER A 123 -8.90 -11.88 0.65
C SER A 123 -9.67 -11.85 1.99
N SER A 124 -8.96 -11.84 3.12
CA SER A 124 -9.56 -11.75 4.45
C SER A 124 -10.12 -10.36 4.73
N VAL A 125 -9.41 -9.29 4.35
CA VAL A 125 -9.91 -7.91 4.43
C VAL A 125 -11.14 -7.72 3.54
N LEU A 126 -11.11 -8.24 2.31
CA LEU A 126 -12.25 -8.21 1.41
C LEU A 126 -13.44 -8.98 1.98
N ALA A 127 -13.23 -10.17 2.55
CA ALA A 127 -14.28 -10.95 3.20
C ALA A 127 -14.92 -10.17 4.36
N ALA A 128 -14.12 -9.51 5.20
CA ALA A 128 -14.60 -8.70 6.32
C ALA A 128 -15.42 -7.48 5.85
N LEU A 129 -14.99 -6.78 4.80
CA LEU A 129 -15.72 -5.65 4.21
C LEU A 129 -17.06 -6.11 3.60
N LEU A 130 -17.04 -7.18 2.81
CA LEU A 130 -18.25 -7.75 2.22
C LEU A 130 -19.20 -8.28 3.29
N ALA A 131 -18.70 -8.93 4.34
CA ALA A 131 -19.53 -9.39 5.46
C ALA A 131 -20.29 -8.23 6.13
N LYS A 132 -19.60 -7.09 6.37
CA LYS A 132 -20.24 -5.88 6.90
C LYS A 132 -21.23 -5.24 5.94
N ALA A 133 -20.98 -5.34 4.64
CA ALA A 133 -21.86 -4.75 3.63
C ALA A 133 -23.13 -5.57 3.40
N ILE A 134 -23.02 -6.89 3.19
CA ILE A 134 -24.06 -7.74 2.64
C ILE A 134 -24.34 -9.01 3.45
N GLY A 135 -23.62 -9.29 4.52
CA GLY A 135 -23.87 -10.40 5.44
C GLY A 135 -24.09 -11.74 4.72
N LYS A 136 -25.24 -12.39 4.95
CA LYS A 136 -25.60 -13.71 4.37
C LYS A 136 -25.74 -13.76 2.84
N GLN A 137 -25.72 -12.65 2.14
CA GLN A 137 -25.60 -12.65 0.68
C GLN A 137 -24.20 -13.07 0.21
N LEU A 138 -23.19 -13.02 1.13
CA LEU A 138 -21.84 -13.47 0.88
C LEU A 138 -21.68 -14.96 1.15
N THR A 139 -21.09 -15.68 0.19
CA THR A 139 -20.58 -17.04 0.37
C THR A 139 -19.07 -17.03 0.13
N CYS A 140 -18.29 -17.35 1.16
CA CYS A 140 -16.84 -17.54 1.08
C CYS A 140 -16.52 -19.01 0.85
N VAL A 141 -15.75 -19.32 -0.16
CA VAL A 141 -15.24 -20.68 -0.43
C VAL A 141 -13.75 -20.71 -0.18
N PHE A 142 -13.33 -21.52 0.78
CA PHE A 142 -11.93 -21.79 1.11
C PHE A 142 -11.56 -23.20 0.64
N VAL A 143 -10.53 -23.31 -0.19
CA VAL A 143 -10.05 -24.59 -0.73
C VAL A 143 -8.80 -25.02 0.05
N ASP A 144 -8.96 -26.06 0.88
CA ASP A 144 -7.86 -26.71 1.56
C ASP A 144 -7.20 -27.73 0.61
N HIS A 145 -6.12 -27.32 0.00
CA HIS A 145 -5.34 -28.13 -0.95
C HIS A 145 -4.23 -28.95 -0.29
N GLY A 146 -4.09 -28.90 1.06
CA GLY A 146 -3.11 -29.67 1.82
C GLY A 146 -1.68 -29.12 1.82
N LEU A 147 -1.41 -28.01 1.11
CA LEU A 147 -0.10 -27.35 1.06
C LEU A 147 -0.09 -26.02 1.85
N LEU A 148 -1.05 -25.87 2.75
CA LEU A 148 -1.18 -24.73 3.65
C LEU A 148 -0.11 -24.78 4.75
N ARG A 149 0.10 -23.66 5.43
CA ARG A 149 0.87 -23.64 6.66
C ARG A 149 0.15 -24.46 7.74
N LYS A 150 0.91 -24.86 8.75
CA LYS A 150 0.35 -25.62 9.89
C LYS A 150 -0.82 -24.83 10.51
N ASN A 151 -1.99 -25.48 10.61
CA ASN A 151 -3.23 -24.97 11.18
C ASN A 151 -3.89 -23.78 10.42
N GLU A 152 -3.34 -23.34 9.29
CA GLU A 152 -3.86 -22.17 8.55
C GLU A 152 -5.33 -22.35 8.13
N GLY A 153 -5.72 -23.54 7.67
CA GLY A 153 -7.11 -23.84 7.33
C GLY A 153 -8.07 -23.75 8.53
N ASP A 154 -7.64 -24.20 9.69
CA ASP A 154 -8.42 -24.15 10.92
C ASP A 154 -8.52 -22.74 11.49
N GLU A 155 -7.45 -21.92 11.34
CA GLU A 155 -7.46 -20.51 11.69
C GLU A 155 -8.45 -19.73 10.81
N VAL A 156 -8.46 -19.96 9.49
CA VAL A 156 -9.43 -19.33 8.57
C VAL A 156 -10.87 -19.71 8.93
N GLU A 157 -11.11 -21.01 9.20
CA GLU A 157 -12.44 -21.49 9.59
C GLU A 157 -12.87 -20.96 10.96
N SER A 158 -11.96 -20.77 11.92
CA SER A 158 -12.26 -20.16 13.22
C SER A 158 -12.73 -18.71 13.12
N VAL A 159 -12.28 -17.99 12.10
CA VAL A 159 -12.65 -16.57 11.87
C VAL A 159 -13.92 -16.44 11.03
N PHE A 160 -14.01 -17.19 9.93
CA PHE A 160 -15.07 -17.03 8.91
C PHE A 160 -16.11 -18.16 8.92
N GLY A 161 -15.89 -19.24 9.65
CA GLY A 161 -16.79 -20.38 9.76
C GLY A 161 -18.03 -20.08 10.57
N LYS A 162 -18.83 -21.13 10.82
CA LYS A 162 -20.14 -21.03 11.48
C LYS A 162 -20.08 -20.37 12.87
N ASP A 163 -19.03 -20.66 13.61
CA ASP A 163 -18.82 -20.15 14.98
C ASP A 163 -17.85 -18.95 15.01
N GLY A 164 -17.53 -18.41 13.82
CA GLY A 164 -16.60 -17.31 13.65
C GLY A 164 -17.22 -15.92 13.87
N SER A 165 -16.41 -14.89 13.64
CA SER A 165 -16.76 -13.50 13.94
C SER A 165 -17.73 -12.86 12.93
N PHE A 166 -18.04 -13.51 11.81
CA PHE A 166 -18.80 -12.94 10.71
C PHE A 166 -20.04 -13.78 10.38
N ASP A 167 -21.18 -13.13 10.26
CA ASP A 167 -22.44 -13.76 9.86
C ASP A 167 -22.54 -13.89 8.32
N ILE A 168 -21.81 -14.85 7.75
CA ILE A 168 -21.73 -15.16 6.32
C ILE A 168 -21.96 -16.64 6.06
N ASN A 169 -21.99 -17.04 4.78
CA ASN A 169 -21.91 -18.44 4.42
C ASN A 169 -20.44 -18.80 4.16
N PHE A 170 -19.95 -19.82 4.84
CA PHE A 170 -18.58 -20.31 4.68
C PHE A 170 -18.58 -21.77 4.24
N VAL A 171 -17.78 -22.09 3.25
CA VAL A 171 -17.61 -23.46 2.73
C VAL A 171 -16.12 -23.77 2.68
N ARG A 172 -15.66 -24.75 3.49
CA ARG A 172 -14.33 -25.32 3.36
C ARG A 172 -14.41 -26.57 2.45
N VAL A 173 -13.65 -26.54 1.37
CA VAL A 173 -13.54 -27.65 0.43
C VAL A 173 -12.24 -28.38 0.71
N ASN A 174 -12.32 -29.62 1.22
CA ASN A 174 -11.14 -30.47 1.34
C ASN A 174 -10.78 -31.02 -0.05
N ALA A 175 -9.68 -30.54 -0.60
CA ALA A 175 -9.17 -30.93 -1.91
C ALA A 175 -7.76 -31.58 -1.84
N GLN A 176 -7.29 -31.95 -0.63
CA GLN A 176 -5.93 -32.44 -0.38
C GLN A 176 -5.56 -33.63 -1.27
N GLU A 177 -6.36 -34.69 -1.29
CA GLU A 177 -6.09 -35.87 -2.10
C GLU A 177 -6.03 -35.54 -3.60
N ARG A 178 -6.93 -34.66 -4.06
CA ARG A 178 -6.97 -34.22 -5.46
C ARG A 178 -5.68 -33.51 -5.86
N TYR A 179 -5.15 -32.66 -4.98
CA TYR A 179 -3.89 -31.95 -5.25
C TYR A 179 -2.69 -32.88 -5.13
N TYR A 180 -2.62 -33.69 -4.07
CA TYR A 180 -1.51 -34.65 -3.89
C TYR A 180 -1.40 -35.64 -5.04
N SER A 181 -2.51 -36.18 -5.53
CA SER A 181 -2.50 -37.08 -6.68
C SER A 181 -1.94 -36.45 -7.97
N LYS A 182 -2.03 -35.13 -8.11
CA LYS A 182 -1.49 -34.39 -9.26
C LYS A 182 -0.03 -33.98 -9.10
N LEU A 183 0.46 -33.97 -7.88
CA LEU A 183 1.85 -33.64 -7.53
C LEU A 183 2.74 -34.87 -7.44
N ALA A 184 2.19 -36.06 -7.52
CA ALA A 184 2.97 -37.31 -7.46
C ALA A 184 3.97 -37.37 -8.60
N GLY A 185 5.26 -37.40 -8.28
CA GLY A 185 6.37 -37.45 -9.25
C GLY A 185 6.85 -36.09 -9.79
N VAL A 186 6.38 -34.98 -9.22
CA VAL A 186 6.86 -33.61 -9.54
C VAL A 186 8.01 -33.25 -8.63
#